data_afa83a4b3f9d06deda2c3c23101db35e
#
_entry.id   afa83a4b3f9d06deda2c3c23101db35e
#
_cell.length_a   1.000
_cell.length_b   1.000
_cell.length_c   1.000
_cell.angle_alpha   90.00
_cell.angle_beta   90.00
_cell.angle_gamma   90.00
#
_symmetry.space_group_name_H-M   'P 1'
#
loop_
_entity.id
_entity.type
_entity.pdbx_description
1 polymer ?
#
loop_
_entity_poly.entity_id
_entity_poly.type
_entity_poly.pdbx_seq_one_letter_code
_entity_poly.pdbx_strand_id
1 'polypeptide(L)'
;MIDILKALAEETRLRIFAQIIKGDMCVCEIEECLELTQSNASRHLTALKRAGILDSYKTAQWAYYKVSDTFITENKELYNYLIQKTKELKTFESDSEKYNKCKST
;
A
#
# COMPACT_ATOMS: atom_id res chain seq x y z
N MET A 1 15.15 0.28 10.36
CA MET A 1 15.50 -0.68 9.28
C MET A 1 14.79 -2.03 9.43
N ILE A 2 15.01 -2.71 10.53
CA ILE A 2 14.42 -4.05 10.70
C ILE A 2 12.89 -4.02 10.68
N ASP A 3 12.27 -3.03 11.34
CA ASP A 3 10.81 -2.93 11.36
C ASP A 3 10.25 -2.71 9.96
N ILE A 4 10.94 -1.93 9.14
CA ILE A 4 10.54 -1.69 7.76
C ILE A 4 10.60 -3.01 6.97
N LEU A 5 11.70 -3.73 7.09
CA LEU A 5 11.87 -4.99 6.38
C LEU A 5 10.86 -6.05 6.82
N LYS A 6 10.57 -6.12 8.14
CA LYS A 6 9.57 -7.05 8.64
C LYS A 6 8.17 -6.72 8.10
N ALA A 7 7.83 -5.44 8.05
CA ALA A 7 6.53 -5.02 7.55
C ALA A 7 6.39 -5.35 6.07
N LEU A 8 7.45 -5.23 5.30
CA LEU A 8 7.42 -5.51 3.86
C LEU A 8 7.53 -7.00 3.52
N ALA A 9 7.99 -7.83 4.46
CA ALA A 9 8.21 -9.24 4.21
C ALA A 9 6.91 -10.06 4.34
N GLU A 10 5.88 -9.62 3.62
CA GLU A 10 4.58 -10.29 3.62
C GLU A 10 3.88 -9.91 2.30
N GLU A 11 3.40 -10.91 1.57
CA GLU A 11 2.89 -10.70 0.22
C GLU A 11 1.74 -9.69 0.13
N THR A 12 0.77 -9.79 1.02
CA THR A 12 -0.38 -8.88 0.99
C THR A 12 0.06 -7.43 1.21
N ARG A 13 1.03 -7.21 2.10
CA ARG A 13 1.53 -5.86 2.35
C ARG A 13 2.27 -5.31 1.15
N LEU A 14 3.02 -6.14 0.44
CA LEU A 14 3.67 -5.73 -0.79
C LEU A 14 2.64 -5.39 -1.87
N ARG A 15 1.55 -6.16 -1.95
CA ARG A 15 0.46 -5.87 -2.88
C ARG A 15 -0.17 -4.52 -2.60
N ILE A 16 -0.45 -4.24 -1.32
CA ILE A 16 -1.01 -2.96 -0.90
C ILE A 16 -0.05 -1.82 -1.28
N PHE A 17 1.22 -1.97 -0.92
CA PHE A 17 2.23 -0.96 -1.20
C PHE A 17 2.34 -0.69 -2.71
N ALA A 18 2.35 -1.75 -3.52
CA ALA A 18 2.46 -1.63 -4.97
C ALA A 18 1.35 -0.78 -5.58
N GLN A 19 0.16 -0.82 -5.01
CA GLN A 19 -0.96 -0.06 -5.54
C GLN A 19 -0.99 1.37 -4.98
N ILE A 20 -0.66 1.55 -3.70
CA ILE A 20 -0.65 2.88 -3.09
C ILE A 20 0.44 3.78 -3.70
N ILE A 21 1.52 3.20 -4.19
CA ILE A 21 2.55 3.96 -4.92
C ILE A 21 1.93 4.77 -6.06
N LYS A 22 0.91 4.25 -6.71
CA LYS A 22 0.28 4.89 -7.85
C LYS A 22 -0.55 6.10 -7.45
N GLY A 23 -1.07 6.11 -6.23
CA GLY A 23 -1.89 7.19 -5.73
C GLY A 23 -2.54 6.79 -4.42
N ASP A 24 -2.94 7.79 -3.64
CA ASP A 24 -3.56 7.55 -2.34
C ASP A 24 -4.83 6.73 -2.48
N MET A 25 -5.08 5.84 -1.52
CA MET A 25 -6.26 4.98 -1.56
C MET A 25 -6.97 5.01 -0.21
N CYS A 26 -8.30 5.03 -0.26
CA CYS A 26 -9.06 4.86 0.97
C CYS A 26 -9.15 3.38 1.32
N VAL A 27 -9.46 3.08 2.59
CA VAL A 27 -9.53 1.70 3.07
C VAL A 27 -10.49 0.87 2.22
N CYS A 28 -11.65 1.44 1.87
CA CYS A 28 -12.65 0.73 1.07
C CYS A 28 -12.13 0.37 -0.32
N GLU A 29 -11.33 1.24 -0.92
CA GLU A 29 -10.72 0.92 -2.23
C GLU A 29 -9.72 -0.22 -2.11
N ILE A 30 -8.94 -0.22 -1.03
CA ILE A 30 -7.97 -1.28 -0.78
C ILE A 30 -8.67 -2.63 -0.60
N GLU A 31 -9.74 -2.65 0.18
CA GLU A 31 -10.54 -3.86 0.39
C GLU A 31 -11.07 -4.40 -0.92
N GLU A 32 -11.66 -3.52 -1.73
CA GLU A 32 -12.28 -3.91 -2.99
C GLU A 32 -11.25 -4.32 -4.03
N CYS A 33 -10.22 -3.49 -4.22
CA CYS A 33 -9.22 -3.74 -5.27
C CYS A 33 -8.40 -4.99 -5.02
N LEU A 34 -8.09 -5.29 -3.76
CA LEU A 34 -7.27 -6.44 -3.42
C LEU A 34 -8.07 -7.61 -2.88
N GLU A 35 -9.39 -7.47 -2.87
CA GLU A 35 -10.29 -8.52 -2.38
C GLU A 35 -9.93 -8.97 -0.96
N LEU A 36 -9.77 -7.99 -0.08
CA LEU A 36 -9.45 -8.24 1.32
C LEU A 36 -10.65 -7.99 2.20
N THR A 37 -10.75 -8.75 3.30
CA THR A 37 -11.74 -8.44 4.33
C THR A 37 -11.31 -7.16 5.04
N GLN A 38 -12.27 -6.49 5.68
CA GLN A 38 -11.99 -5.29 6.45
C GLN A 38 -10.92 -5.55 7.51
N SER A 39 -11.03 -6.67 8.22
CA SER A 39 -10.08 -7.04 9.27
C SER A 39 -8.67 -7.20 8.73
N ASN A 40 -8.51 -7.90 7.61
CA ASN A 40 -7.21 -8.12 7.02
C ASN A 40 -6.62 -6.82 6.47
N ALA A 41 -7.42 -6.03 5.76
CA ALA A 41 -6.95 -4.74 5.24
C ALA A 41 -6.48 -3.85 6.38
N SER A 42 -7.28 -3.73 7.42
CA SER A 42 -6.96 -2.90 8.58
C SER A 42 -5.68 -3.37 9.28
N ARG A 43 -5.53 -4.68 9.47
CA ARG A 43 -4.36 -5.26 10.12
C ARG A 43 -3.08 -4.94 9.35
N HIS A 44 -3.09 -5.13 8.04
CA HIS A 44 -1.92 -4.89 7.20
C HIS A 44 -1.61 -3.40 7.08
N LEU A 45 -2.63 -2.55 6.94
CA LEU A 45 -2.43 -1.11 6.88
C LEU A 45 -1.85 -0.56 8.18
N THR A 46 -2.33 -1.08 9.32
CA THR A 46 -1.81 -0.69 10.63
C THR A 46 -0.34 -1.06 10.75
N ALA A 47 0.04 -2.27 10.30
CA ALA A 47 1.42 -2.72 10.36
C ALA A 47 2.33 -1.82 9.52
N LEU A 48 1.89 -1.47 8.31
CA LEU A 48 2.67 -0.60 7.43
C LEU A 48 2.80 0.81 7.99
N LYS A 49 1.73 1.31 8.62
CA LYS A 49 1.76 2.64 9.24
C LYS A 49 2.68 2.67 10.44
N ARG A 50 2.63 1.64 11.29
CA ARG A 50 3.50 1.56 12.47
C ARG A 50 4.97 1.50 12.10
N ALA A 51 5.29 0.87 10.99
CA ALA A 51 6.66 0.80 10.51
C ALA A 51 7.13 2.09 9.86
N GLY A 52 6.24 3.06 9.68
CA GLY A 52 6.58 4.35 9.06
C GLY A 52 6.60 4.32 7.54
N ILE A 53 6.06 3.27 6.93
CA ILE A 53 6.02 3.14 5.47
C ILE A 53 4.85 3.91 4.88
N LEU A 54 3.70 3.87 5.56
CA LEU A 54 2.51 4.58 5.13
C LEU A 54 2.10 5.63 6.18
N ASP A 55 1.47 6.67 5.70
CA ASP A 55 0.76 7.64 6.53
C ASP A 55 -0.72 7.56 6.21
N SER A 56 -1.54 8.07 7.10
CA SER A 56 -2.98 8.12 6.87
C SER A 56 -3.52 9.51 7.16
N TYR A 57 -4.60 9.85 6.50
CA TYR A 57 -5.30 11.11 6.74
C TYR A 57 -6.78 10.90 6.46
N LYS A 58 -7.61 11.83 6.96
CA LYS A 58 -9.05 11.75 6.74
C LYS A 58 -9.51 12.88 5.84
N THR A 59 -10.39 12.56 4.90
CA THR A 59 -11.11 13.54 4.10
C THR A 59 -12.58 13.21 4.28
N ALA A 60 -13.32 14.13 4.91
CA ALA A 60 -14.70 13.88 5.33
C ALA A 60 -14.71 12.66 6.26
N GLN A 61 -15.46 11.61 5.94
CA GLN A 61 -15.57 10.43 6.78
C GLN A 61 -14.64 9.29 6.33
N TRP A 62 -13.86 9.52 5.27
CA TRP A 62 -13.04 8.46 4.67
C TRP A 62 -11.60 8.55 5.12
N ALA A 63 -11.03 7.40 5.49
CA ALA A 63 -9.61 7.30 5.84
C ALA A 63 -8.83 6.91 4.60
N TYR A 64 -7.82 7.73 4.27
CA TYR A 64 -6.94 7.49 3.12
C TYR A 64 -5.55 7.13 3.60
N TYR A 65 -4.86 6.32 2.81
CA TYR A 65 -3.48 5.94 3.07
C TYR A 65 -2.60 6.37 1.90
N LYS A 66 -1.40 6.80 2.22
CA LYS A 66 -0.41 7.24 1.24
C LYS A 66 0.97 6.75 1.67
N VAL A 67 1.91 6.68 0.72
CA VAL A 67 3.30 6.37 1.10
C VAL A 67 3.85 7.56 1.87
N SER A 68 4.50 7.29 3.00
CA SER A 68 5.07 8.34 3.85
C SER A 68 6.17 9.09 3.10
N ASP A 69 6.09 10.42 3.11
CA ASP A 69 7.13 11.27 2.49
C ASP A 69 8.47 11.05 3.18
N THR A 70 8.46 10.87 4.50
CA THR A 70 9.67 10.58 5.26
C THR A 70 10.28 9.26 4.84
N PHE A 71 9.45 8.23 4.64
CA PHE A 71 9.92 6.94 4.18
C PHE A 71 10.63 7.08 2.84
N ILE A 72 10.03 7.80 1.90
CA ILE A 72 10.59 7.99 0.57
C ILE A 72 11.94 8.72 0.65
N THR A 73 11.99 9.79 1.45
CA THR A 73 13.19 10.61 1.57
C THR A 73 14.34 9.87 2.24
N GLU A 74 14.04 9.16 3.35
CA GLU A 74 15.07 8.48 4.14
C GLU A 74 15.47 7.13 3.56
N ASN A 75 14.66 6.56 2.67
CA ASN A 75 14.91 5.22 2.13
C ASN A 75 14.76 5.24 0.61
N LYS A 76 15.37 6.22 -0.03
CA LYS A 76 15.20 6.46 -1.46
C LYS A 76 15.56 5.24 -2.31
N GLU A 77 16.69 4.61 -2.04
CA GLU A 77 17.13 3.45 -2.80
C GLU A 77 16.18 2.27 -2.61
N LEU A 78 15.75 2.04 -1.38
CA LEU A 78 14.78 0.97 -1.10
C LEU A 78 13.46 1.25 -1.78
N TYR A 79 12.99 2.49 -1.72
CA TYR A 79 11.74 2.88 -2.35
C TYR A 79 11.80 2.63 -3.86
N ASN A 80 12.88 3.05 -4.51
CA ASN A 80 13.05 2.84 -5.95
C ASN A 80 13.12 1.36 -6.31
N TYR A 81 13.80 0.57 -5.49
CA TYR A 81 13.86 -0.88 -5.66
C TYR A 81 12.46 -1.50 -5.58
N LEU A 82 11.69 -1.09 -4.59
CA LEU A 82 10.33 -1.61 -4.40
C LEU A 82 9.42 -1.27 -5.57
N ILE A 83 9.53 -0.04 -6.13
CA ILE A 83 8.74 0.33 -7.29
C ILE A 83 8.98 -0.64 -8.44
N GLN A 84 10.24 -1.03 -8.66
CA GLN A 84 10.58 -1.95 -9.74
C GLN A 84 10.17 -3.39 -9.41
N LYS A 85 10.48 -3.84 -8.21
CA LYS A 85 10.30 -5.25 -7.85
C LYS A 85 8.88 -5.66 -7.57
N THR A 86 8.04 -4.75 -7.07
CA THR A 86 6.64 -5.09 -6.82
C THR A 86 5.89 -5.38 -8.11
N LYS A 87 6.39 -4.88 -9.26
CA LYS A 87 5.80 -5.19 -10.55
C LYS A 87 5.93 -6.68 -10.91
N GLU A 88 6.82 -7.40 -10.22
CA GLU A 88 7.04 -8.83 -10.44
C GLU A 88 6.13 -9.71 -9.59
N LEU A 89 5.30 -9.11 -8.73
CA LEU A 89 4.34 -9.89 -7.95
C LEU A 89 3.35 -10.57 -8.87
N LYS A 90 2.99 -11.82 -8.53
CA LYS A 90 2.08 -12.62 -9.36
C LYS A 90 0.75 -11.92 -9.61
N THR A 91 0.27 -11.16 -8.63
CA THR A 91 -1.03 -10.50 -8.70
C THR A 91 -0.95 -9.08 -9.23
N PHE A 92 0.24 -8.59 -9.58
CA PHE A 92 0.41 -7.17 -9.90
C PHE A 92 -0.52 -6.69 -11.02
N GLU A 93 -0.62 -7.44 -12.11
CA GLU A 93 -1.47 -7.04 -13.23
C GLU A 93 -2.94 -7.02 -12.84
N SER A 94 -3.41 -8.07 -12.17
CA SER A 94 -4.78 -8.17 -11.71
C SER A 94 -5.12 -7.06 -10.73
N ASP A 95 -4.25 -6.82 -9.76
CA ASP A 95 -4.42 -5.76 -8.77
C ASP A 95 -4.47 -4.40 -9.45
N SER A 96 -3.60 -4.19 -10.44
CA SER A 96 -3.53 -2.93 -11.19
C SER A 96 -4.79 -2.67 -12.00
N GLU A 97 -5.36 -3.71 -12.61
CA GLU A 97 -6.61 -3.57 -13.34
C GLU A 97 -7.75 -3.16 -12.40
N LYS A 98 -7.81 -3.78 -11.23
CA LYS A 98 -8.83 -3.43 -10.23
C LYS A 98 -8.64 -2.02 -9.70
N TYR A 99 -7.39 -1.62 -9.49
CA TYR A 99 -7.07 -0.25 -9.08
C TYR A 99 -7.61 0.75 -10.10
N ASN A 100 -7.35 0.50 -11.39
CA ASN A 100 -7.82 1.38 -12.45
C ASN A 100 -9.34 1.48 -12.47
N LYS A 101 -10.04 0.38 -12.27
CA LYS A 101 -11.50 0.38 -12.21
C LYS A 101 -12.01 1.18 -11.02
N CYS A 102 -11.41 1.00 -9.85
CA CYS A 102 -11.81 1.72 -8.66
C CYS A 102 -11.62 3.23 -8.83
N LYS A 103 -10.51 3.63 -9.47
CA LYS A 103 -10.20 5.05 -9.64
C LYS A 103 -10.98 5.73 -10.77
N SER A 104 -11.53 4.95 -11.69
CA SER A 104 -12.26 5.52 -12.83
C SER A 104 -13.74 5.79 -12.53
N THR A 105 -14.23 5.40 -11.36
CA THR A 105 -15.64 5.60 -10.98
C THR A 105 -15.87 6.79 -10.06
#